data_6bf7edfa5de21d64c8903f42c80d2ba1
#
_entry.id   6bf7edfa5de21d64c8903f42c80d2ba1
#
_cell.length_a   1.000
_cell.length_b   1.000
_cell.length_c   1.000
_cell.angle_alpha   90.00
_cell.angle_beta   90.00
_cell.angle_gamma   90.00
#
_symmetry.space_group_name_H-M   'P 1'
#
loop_
_entity.id
_entity.type
_entity.pdbx_description
1 polymer ?
#
loop_
_entity_poly.entity_id
_entity_poly.type
_entity_poly.pdbx_seq_one_letter_code
_entity_poly.pdbx_strand_id
1 'polypeptide(L)'
;MSDSWTGPSRMSIINFMIFSNGRMYFHKSINATGHMQNSRFVYDHIKQVILEVGEENVVQIVTDNGSNFKKACLDIVRLYPHITWKPCAAHTINLMLKEMGSFPEIDAVVTSCKRISRFLYNHSTLHSEMHDAIGGELVRPNATRLGTNYMFLNSFWNKQEKFRVWMTSPGWKNSNWNSDPDHDYTYDCLINRKWWENVKWALDIIGPIYTILRYADSQKLGSLSGFMVMMMHARHHLSSAFPENSLEKNMYLKVVDKRVEHLYKNTLMVAGIACYTCHIIATIVLLLP
;
A
#
# COMPACT_ATOMS: atom_id res chain seq x y z
N MET A 1 -17.23 -4.68 8.74
CA MET A 1 -15.79 -4.32 8.65
C MET A 1 -15.44 -3.40 9.80
N SER A 2 -14.24 -3.53 10.34
CA SER A 2 -13.76 -2.63 11.40
C SER A 2 -12.33 -2.20 11.09
N ASP A 3 -12.03 -0.92 11.29
CA ASP A 3 -10.72 -0.32 11.12
C ASP A 3 -10.44 0.64 12.26
N SER A 4 -9.20 0.64 12.77
CA SER A 4 -8.76 1.54 13.82
C SER A 4 -7.80 2.59 13.29
N TRP A 5 -8.00 3.82 13.71
CA TRP A 5 -7.15 4.93 13.33
C TRP A 5 -6.77 5.78 14.54
N THR A 6 -5.48 6.12 14.62
CA THR A 6 -4.98 7.06 15.64
C THR A 6 -4.46 8.30 14.94
N GLY A 7 -5.09 9.43 15.19
CA GLY A 7 -4.76 10.72 14.59
C GLY A 7 -3.50 11.37 15.21
N PRO A 8 -3.00 12.45 14.58
CA PRO A 8 -1.88 13.25 15.10
C PRO A 8 -2.12 13.79 16.52
N SER A 9 -3.38 14.06 16.86
CA SER A 9 -3.83 14.50 18.19
C SER A 9 -3.87 13.37 19.22
N ARG A 10 -3.39 12.16 18.90
CA ARG A 10 -3.50 10.93 19.72
C ARG A 10 -4.94 10.48 20.01
N MET A 11 -5.93 11.04 19.33
CA MET A 11 -7.28 10.50 19.35
C MET A 11 -7.30 9.18 18.59
N SER A 12 -7.83 8.15 19.25
CA SER A 12 -8.00 6.82 18.67
C SER A 12 -9.46 6.53 18.44
N ILE A 13 -9.82 6.12 17.23
CA ILE A 13 -11.18 5.83 16.81
C ILE A 13 -11.22 4.43 16.20
N ILE A 14 -12.25 3.66 16.52
CA ILE A 14 -12.57 2.41 15.85
C ILE A 14 -13.87 2.62 15.07
N ASN A 15 -13.81 2.49 13.74
CA ASN A 15 -14.96 2.58 12.86
C ASN A 15 -15.54 1.21 12.58
N PHE A 16 -16.87 1.13 12.55
CA PHE A 16 -17.62 -0.05 12.16
C PHE A 16 -18.46 0.26 10.93
N MET A 17 -18.30 -0.57 9.90
CA MET A 17 -18.99 -0.45 8.63
C MET A 17 -19.65 -1.79 8.29
N ILE A 18 -20.85 -1.74 7.74
CA ILE A 18 -21.62 -2.91 7.29
C ILE A 18 -21.62 -2.92 5.75
N PHE A 19 -21.25 -4.05 5.17
CA PHE A 19 -21.37 -4.28 3.74
C PHE A 19 -22.52 -5.23 3.47
N SER A 20 -23.51 -4.79 2.70
CA SER A 20 -24.68 -5.57 2.33
C SER A 20 -25.16 -5.17 0.93
N ASN A 21 -25.57 -6.13 0.12
CA ASN A 21 -26.13 -5.92 -1.23
C ASN A 21 -25.26 -5.02 -2.12
N GLY A 22 -23.93 -5.23 -2.09
CA GLY A 22 -22.99 -4.48 -2.90
C GLY A 22 -22.72 -3.04 -2.42
N ARG A 23 -23.17 -2.65 -1.23
CA ARG A 23 -23.01 -1.30 -0.68
C ARG A 23 -22.38 -1.32 0.70
N MET A 24 -21.62 -0.27 0.99
CA MET A 24 -21.01 -0.04 2.29
C MET A 24 -21.83 1.00 3.07
N TYR A 25 -22.16 0.68 4.30
CA TYR A 25 -22.88 1.57 5.22
C TYR A 25 -22.01 1.84 6.44
N PHE A 26 -21.87 3.12 6.79
CA PHE A 26 -21.31 3.49 8.09
C PHE A 26 -22.31 3.11 9.18
N HIS A 27 -21.85 2.35 10.18
CA HIS A 27 -22.68 1.93 11.29
C HIS A 27 -22.45 2.83 12.52
N LYS A 28 -21.23 2.81 13.06
CA LYS A 28 -20.83 3.67 14.18
C LYS A 28 -19.32 3.82 14.30
N SER A 29 -18.90 4.84 15.04
CA SER A 29 -17.53 5.02 15.52
C SER A 29 -17.47 4.94 17.03
N ILE A 30 -16.39 4.38 17.56
CA ILE A 30 -16.11 4.31 18.98
C ILE A 30 -14.86 5.12 19.27
N ASN A 31 -14.97 6.05 20.21
CA ASN A 31 -13.78 6.74 20.73
C ASN A 31 -13.04 5.80 21.68
N ALA A 32 -11.88 5.34 21.23
CA ALA A 32 -10.99 4.47 21.98
C ALA A 32 -9.83 5.24 22.66
N THR A 33 -9.89 6.57 22.66
CA THR A 33 -8.87 7.43 23.27
C THR A 33 -8.84 7.17 24.80
N GLY A 34 -7.63 6.97 25.32
CA GLY A 34 -7.43 6.67 26.75
C GLY A 34 -7.77 5.22 27.17
N HIS A 35 -8.27 4.40 26.26
CA HIS A 35 -8.52 2.99 26.52
C HIS A 35 -7.39 2.12 25.98
N MET A 36 -7.03 1.08 26.75
CA MET A 36 -6.12 0.05 26.25
C MET A 36 -6.88 -0.81 25.22
N GLN A 37 -6.55 -0.62 23.94
CA GLN A 37 -7.17 -1.36 22.83
C GLN A 37 -6.64 -2.81 22.79
N ASN A 38 -6.81 -3.57 23.87
CA ASN A 38 -6.46 -4.98 23.91
C ASN A 38 -7.51 -5.85 23.18
N SER A 39 -7.24 -7.14 23.05
CA SER A 39 -8.15 -8.06 22.35
C SER A 39 -9.53 -8.17 23.00
N ARG A 40 -9.64 -7.98 24.32
CA ARG A 40 -10.93 -8.01 25.02
C ARG A 40 -11.79 -6.80 24.68
N PHE A 41 -11.20 -5.61 24.71
CA PHE A 41 -11.88 -4.37 24.30
C PHE A 41 -12.44 -4.47 22.88
N VAL A 42 -11.58 -4.93 21.92
CA VAL A 42 -12.00 -5.12 20.53
C VAL A 42 -13.09 -6.18 20.39
N TYR A 43 -12.97 -7.31 21.12
CA TYR A 43 -13.95 -8.38 21.12
C TYR A 43 -15.33 -7.89 21.57
N ASP A 44 -15.39 -7.17 22.69
CA ASP A 44 -16.65 -6.70 23.28
C ASP A 44 -17.38 -5.77 22.29
N HIS A 45 -16.66 -4.87 21.62
CA HIS A 45 -17.25 -3.96 20.64
C HIS A 45 -17.67 -4.66 19.34
N ILE A 46 -16.89 -5.60 18.81
CA ILE A 46 -17.28 -6.39 17.63
C ILE A 46 -18.53 -7.21 17.95
N LYS A 47 -18.56 -7.88 19.11
CA LYS A 47 -19.71 -8.66 19.56
C LYS A 47 -20.97 -7.81 19.68
N GLN A 48 -20.85 -6.60 20.25
CA GLN A 48 -21.97 -5.67 20.33
C GLN A 48 -22.52 -5.32 18.96
N VAL A 49 -21.64 -5.02 17.97
CA VAL A 49 -22.08 -4.74 16.59
C VAL A 49 -22.76 -5.94 15.94
N ILE A 50 -22.27 -7.16 16.19
CA ILE A 50 -22.93 -8.38 15.68
C ILE A 50 -24.36 -8.49 16.23
N LEU A 51 -24.55 -8.26 17.53
CA LEU A 51 -25.88 -8.30 18.16
C LEU A 51 -26.81 -7.20 17.64
N GLU A 52 -26.28 -6.01 17.38
CA GLU A 52 -27.06 -4.88 16.82
C GLU A 52 -27.52 -5.14 15.36
N VAL A 53 -26.74 -5.90 14.59
CA VAL A 53 -27.07 -6.26 13.20
C VAL A 53 -27.95 -7.51 13.12
N GLY A 54 -27.92 -8.33 14.18
CA GLY A 54 -28.46 -9.69 14.20
C GLY A 54 -27.38 -10.71 13.82
N GLU A 55 -27.09 -11.63 14.71
CA GLU A 55 -25.99 -12.59 14.54
C GLU A 55 -26.16 -13.48 13.31
N GLU A 56 -27.39 -13.80 12.94
CA GLU A 56 -27.78 -14.58 11.76
C GLU A 56 -27.51 -13.85 10.45
N ASN A 57 -27.41 -12.52 10.46
CA ASN A 57 -27.18 -11.67 9.30
C ASN A 57 -25.68 -11.44 9.03
N VAL A 58 -24.80 -11.82 9.96
CA VAL A 58 -23.36 -11.60 9.83
C VAL A 58 -22.66 -12.87 9.38
N VAL A 59 -22.11 -12.87 8.16
CA VAL A 59 -21.39 -14.03 7.59
C VAL A 59 -19.86 -13.84 7.61
N GLN A 60 -19.40 -12.60 7.64
CA GLN A 60 -17.97 -12.31 7.59
C GLN A 60 -17.59 -11.05 8.37
N ILE A 61 -16.47 -11.12 9.06
CA ILE A 61 -15.81 -9.97 9.69
C ILE A 61 -14.49 -9.69 8.95
N VAL A 62 -14.25 -8.42 8.62
CA VAL A 62 -12.98 -7.95 8.04
C VAL A 62 -12.40 -6.89 8.97
N THR A 63 -11.14 -7.06 9.38
CA THR A 63 -10.43 -6.10 10.23
C THR A 63 -9.00 -5.89 9.73
N ASP A 64 -8.29 -4.92 10.30
CA ASP A 64 -6.85 -4.84 10.12
C ASP A 64 -6.14 -6.11 10.66
N ASN A 65 -4.81 -6.19 10.44
CA ASN A 65 -4.00 -7.35 10.84
C ASN A 65 -3.38 -7.19 12.25
N GLY A 66 -3.84 -6.23 13.05
CA GLY A 66 -3.39 -6.04 14.43
C GLY A 66 -3.59 -7.32 15.26
N SER A 67 -2.62 -7.65 16.11
CA SER A 67 -2.67 -8.87 16.94
C SER A 67 -3.88 -8.91 17.88
N ASN A 68 -4.30 -7.73 18.37
CA ASN A 68 -5.50 -7.53 19.20
C ASN A 68 -6.79 -7.83 18.41
N PHE A 69 -6.92 -7.31 17.18
CA PHE A 69 -8.05 -7.58 16.29
C PHE A 69 -8.10 -9.05 15.89
N LYS A 70 -6.96 -9.62 15.47
CA LYS A 70 -6.86 -11.02 15.10
C LYS A 70 -7.34 -11.94 16.23
N LYS A 71 -6.84 -11.71 17.46
CA LYS A 71 -7.24 -12.52 18.63
C LYS A 71 -8.72 -12.36 18.92
N ALA A 72 -9.25 -11.14 18.96
CA ALA A 72 -10.66 -10.85 19.18
C ALA A 72 -11.55 -11.56 18.14
N CYS A 73 -11.20 -11.48 16.86
CA CYS A 73 -11.98 -12.11 15.79
C CYS A 73 -11.92 -13.63 15.82
N LEU A 74 -10.79 -14.24 16.22
CA LEU A 74 -10.71 -15.68 16.41
C LEU A 74 -11.63 -16.16 17.56
N ASP A 75 -11.75 -15.39 18.62
CA ASP A 75 -12.65 -15.70 19.73
C ASP A 75 -14.14 -15.51 19.30
N ILE A 76 -14.45 -14.52 18.47
CA ILE A 76 -15.77 -14.35 17.84
C ILE A 76 -16.13 -15.54 16.96
N VAL A 77 -15.24 -16.00 16.10
CA VAL A 77 -15.47 -17.15 15.20
C VAL A 77 -15.71 -18.45 16.01
N ARG A 78 -15.06 -18.61 17.17
CA ARG A 78 -15.34 -19.74 18.05
C ARG A 78 -16.76 -19.68 18.66
N LEU A 79 -17.24 -18.47 18.97
CA LEU A 79 -18.58 -18.27 19.49
C LEU A 79 -19.66 -18.39 18.41
N TYR A 80 -19.37 -17.91 17.21
CA TYR A 80 -20.25 -17.90 16.04
C TYR A 80 -19.63 -18.66 14.87
N PRO A 81 -19.72 -20.01 14.80
CA PRO A 81 -19.01 -20.82 13.79
C PRO A 81 -19.39 -20.56 12.35
N HIS A 82 -20.57 -19.94 12.09
CA HIS A 82 -21.01 -19.53 10.76
C HIS A 82 -20.34 -18.23 10.27
N ILE A 83 -19.73 -17.46 11.19
CA ILE A 83 -19.02 -16.22 10.86
C ILE A 83 -17.57 -16.56 10.49
N THR A 84 -17.08 -16.02 9.39
CA THR A 84 -15.66 -16.12 9.01
C THR A 84 -14.94 -14.81 9.29
N TRP A 85 -13.67 -14.88 9.72
CA TRP A 85 -12.81 -13.71 9.81
C TRP A 85 -11.81 -13.64 8.68
N LYS A 86 -11.59 -12.44 8.13
CA LYS A 86 -10.59 -12.15 7.13
C LYS A 86 -9.78 -10.90 7.49
N PRO A 87 -8.46 -10.93 7.27
CA PRO A 87 -7.67 -9.71 7.33
C PRO A 87 -8.03 -8.78 6.17
N CYS A 88 -7.93 -7.48 6.41
CA CYS A 88 -8.11 -6.46 5.38
C CYS A 88 -7.08 -6.63 4.27
N ALA A 89 -7.53 -6.81 3.03
CA ALA A 89 -6.66 -7.00 1.87
C ALA A 89 -5.77 -5.77 1.63
N ALA A 90 -6.35 -4.57 1.63
CA ALA A 90 -5.60 -3.33 1.44
C ALA A 90 -4.50 -3.16 2.51
N HIS A 91 -4.82 -3.43 3.79
CA HIS A 91 -3.83 -3.41 4.86
C HIS A 91 -2.72 -4.46 4.64
N THR A 92 -3.08 -5.67 4.21
CA THR A 92 -2.12 -6.74 3.92
C THR A 92 -1.17 -6.35 2.78
N ILE A 93 -1.69 -5.77 1.70
CA ILE A 93 -0.87 -5.28 0.58
C ILE A 93 0.02 -4.10 1.00
N ASN A 94 -0.50 -3.20 1.83
CA ASN A 94 0.33 -2.12 2.37
C ASN A 94 1.50 -2.63 3.22
N LEU A 95 1.29 -3.70 4.00
CA LEU A 95 2.36 -4.35 4.73
C LEU A 95 3.41 -5.01 3.80
N MET A 96 3.00 -5.53 2.61
CA MET A 96 3.96 -5.98 1.59
C MET A 96 4.83 -4.82 1.09
N LEU A 97 4.21 -3.71 0.70
CA LEU A 97 4.93 -2.52 0.24
C LEU A 97 5.88 -1.97 1.29
N LYS A 98 5.47 -1.97 2.57
CA LYS A 98 6.31 -1.54 3.68
C LYS A 98 7.52 -2.46 3.87
N GLU A 99 7.31 -3.79 3.83
CA GLU A 99 8.37 -4.78 3.98
C GLU A 99 9.35 -4.72 2.79
N MET A 100 8.86 -4.66 1.55
CA MET A 100 9.71 -4.49 0.35
C MET A 100 10.46 -3.15 0.35
N GLY A 101 9.81 -2.08 0.81
CA GLY A 101 10.42 -0.75 0.92
C GLY A 101 11.54 -0.67 1.96
N SER A 102 11.67 -1.64 2.86
CA SER A 102 12.78 -1.75 3.82
C SER A 102 13.96 -2.57 3.29
N PHE A 103 13.87 -3.15 2.10
CA PHE A 103 15.00 -3.83 1.49
C PHE A 103 16.07 -2.83 1.06
N PRO A 104 17.36 -3.14 1.25
CA PRO A 104 18.45 -2.18 1.14
C PRO A 104 18.44 -1.37 -0.17
N GLU A 105 18.14 -2.03 -1.29
CA GLU A 105 18.16 -1.41 -2.62
C GLU A 105 17.04 -0.37 -2.78
N ILE A 106 15.82 -0.69 -2.33
CA ILE A 106 14.69 0.24 -2.40
C ILE A 106 14.83 1.33 -1.33
N ASP A 107 15.25 0.97 -0.11
CA ASP A 107 15.45 1.93 0.97
C ASP A 107 16.51 2.97 0.62
N ALA A 108 17.60 2.57 -0.02
CA ALA A 108 18.64 3.49 -0.50
C ALA A 108 18.08 4.53 -1.47
N VAL A 109 17.25 4.10 -2.43
CA VAL A 109 16.60 5.01 -3.40
C VAL A 109 15.61 5.94 -2.68
N VAL A 110 14.77 5.42 -1.81
CA VAL A 110 13.79 6.22 -1.04
C VAL A 110 14.50 7.23 -0.14
N THR A 111 15.57 6.81 0.53
CA THR A 111 16.37 7.67 1.43
C THR A 111 17.07 8.78 0.66
N SER A 112 17.63 8.48 -0.52
CA SER A 112 18.20 9.46 -1.43
C SER A 112 17.16 10.52 -1.86
N CYS A 113 16.00 10.09 -2.34
CA CYS A 113 14.92 11.00 -2.70
C CYS A 113 14.42 11.84 -1.51
N LYS A 114 14.35 11.26 -0.29
CA LYS A 114 14.00 11.98 0.94
C LYS A 114 15.03 13.06 1.29
N ARG A 115 16.31 12.77 1.12
CA ARG A 115 17.38 13.75 1.35
C ARG A 115 17.25 14.94 0.41
N ILE A 116 17.08 14.68 -0.89
CA ILE A 116 16.84 15.70 -1.91
C ILE A 116 15.58 16.51 -1.57
N SER A 117 14.45 15.85 -1.33
CA SER A 117 13.19 16.52 -1.00
C SER A 117 13.33 17.40 0.25
N ARG A 118 13.96 16.90 1.32
CA ARG A 118 14.18 17.67 2.54
C ARG A 118 15.00 18.93 2.28
N PHE A 119 16.09 18.83 1.51
CA PHE A 119 16.90 19.99 1.14
C PHE A 119 16.08 21.03 0.37
N LEU A 120 15.37 20.61 -0.67
CA LEU A 120 14.57 21.50 -1.51
C LEU A 120 13.43 22.21 -0.76
N TYR A 121 12.81 21.53 0.22
CA TYR A 121 11.68 22.08 0.99
C TYR A 121 12.07 22.86 2.24
N ASN A 122 13.31 22.71 2.75
CA ASN A 122 13.76 23.44 3.93
C ASN A 122 14.10 24.92 3.64
N HIS A 123 14.25 25.27 2.38
CA HIS A 123 14.65 26.63 1.95
C HIS A 123 13.55 27.23 1.08
N SER A 124 12.86 28.26 1.57
CA SER A 124 11.66 28.82 0.93
C SER A 124 11.91 29.33 -0.51
N THR A 125 13.05 29.96 -0.78
CA THR A 125 13.43 30.42 -2.12
C THR A 125 13.70 29.23 -3.04
N LEU A 126 14.45 28.24 -2.59
CA LEU A 126 14.77 27.04 -3.35
C LEU A 126 13.51 26.21 -3.63
N HIS A 127 12.59 26.14 -2.68
CA HIS A 127 11.29 25.50 -2.86
C HIS A 127 10.45 26.19 -3.93
N SER A 128 10.41 27.52 -3.93
CA SER A 128 9.71 28.29 -4.96
C SER A 128 10.32 28.09 -6.35
N GLU A 129 11.64 28.12 -6.46
CA GLU A 129 12.37 27.86 -7.71
C GLU A 129 12.10 26.45 -8.23
N MET A 130 12.14 25.45 -7.34
CA MET A 130 11.78 24.07 -7.67
C MET A 130 10.36 23.99 -8.20
N HIS A 131 9.40 24.57 -7.47
CA HIS A 131 7.98 24.54 -7.84
C HIS A 131 7.77 25.06 -9.27
N ASP A 132 8.41 26.18 -9.60
CA ASP A 132 8.31 26.80 -10.93
C ASP A 132 9.01 25.93 -12.00
N ALA A 133 10.20 25.43 -11.68
CA ALA A 133 11.00 24.62 -12.60
C ALA A 133 10.35 23.29 -12.96
N ILE A 134 9.85 22.56 -11.97
CA ILE A 134 9.25 21.23 -12.18
C ILE A 134 7.74 21.24 -12.39
N GLY A 135 7.10 22.43 -12.29
CA GLY A 135 5.67 22.60 -12.48
C GLY A 135 4.83 21.99 -11.36
N GLY A 136 5.11 22.41 -10.13
CA GLY A 136 4.35 22.04 -8.93
C GLY A 136 5.11 21.15 -7.95
N GLU A 137 4.41 20.64 -6.94
CA GLU A 137 4.94 19.95 -5.79
C GLU A 137 5.37 18.50 -6.05
N LEU A 138 6.31 18.01 -5.26
CA LEU A 138 6.53 16.56 -5.10
C LEU A 138 5.52 15.99 -4.11
N VAL A 139 5.09 14.76 -4.36
CA VAL A 139 4.29 14.01 -3.38
C VAL A 139 5.20 13.67 -2.19
N ARG A 140 4.90 14.23 -1.02
CA ARG A 140 5.67 13.91 0.19
C ARG A 140 5.13 12.64 0.86
N PRO A 141 6.02 11.76 1.37
CA PRO A 141 5.59 10.59 2.11
C PRO A 141 4.80 11.03 3.35
N ASN A 142 3.63 10.42 3.53
CA ASN A 142 2.81 10.61 4.72
C ASN A 142 2.65 9.25 5.42
N ALA A 143 2.95 9.18 6.71
CA ALA A 143 2.88 7.94 7.48
C ALA A 143 1.48 7.30 7.51
N THR A 144 0.43 8.08 7.29
CA THR A 144 -0.97 7.64 7.36
C THR A 144 -1.55 7.17 6.03
N ARG A 145 -0.86 7.38 4.89
CA ARG A 145 -1.36 6.98 3.57
C ARG A 145 -0.70 5.69 3.09
N LEU A 146 -1.51 4.82 2.54
CA LEU A 146 -1.07 3.55 1.97
C LEU A 146 -0.24 3.77 0.68
N GLY A 147 0.84 3.01 0.50
CA GLY A 147 1.66 3.05 -0.72
C GLY A 147 2.45 4.35 -0.96
N THR A 148 2.73 5.13 0.08
CA THR A 148 3.33 6.47 -0.04
C THR A 148 4.72 6.49 -0.67
N ASN A 149 5.55 5.47 -0.42
CA ASN A 149 6.88 5.42 -1.04
C ASN A 149 6.78 5.30 -2.57
N TYR A 150 5.84 4.50 -3.09
CA TYR A 150 5.61 4.43 -4.53
C TYR A 150 5.19 5.79 -5.11
N MET A 151 4.21 6.44 -4.51
CA MET A 151 3.72 7.76 -4.97
C MET A 151 4.84 8.81 -4.92
N PHE A 152 5.67 8.77 -3.89
CA PHE A 152 6.80 9.66 -3.71
C PHE A 152 7.84 9.46 -4.83
N LEU A 153 8.32 8.24 -5.03
CA LEU A 153 9.27 7.92 -6.10
C LEU A 153 8.69 8.26 -7.48
N ASN A 154 7.43 7.93 -7.71
CA ASN A 154 6.76 8.20 -8.98
C ASN A 154 6.63 9.72 -9.24
N SER A 155 6.50 10.55 -8.20
CA SER A 155 6.48 12.01 -8.35
C SER A 155 7.83 12.56 -8.83
N PHE A 156 8.96 11.97 -8.39
CA PHE A 156 10.28 12.27 -8.95
C PHE A 156 10.39 11.82 -10.40
N TRP A 157 10.05 10.55 -10.66
CA TRP A 157 10.15 9.96 -11.98
C TRP A 157 9.42 10.76 -13.06
N ASN A 158 8.18 11.15 -12.77
CA ASN A 158 7.36 11.92 -13.71
C ASN A 158 7.89 13.34 -13.98
N LYS A 159 8.80 13.82 -13.16
CA LYS A 159 9.41 15.15 -13.27
C LYS A 159 10.90 15.09 -13.67
N GLN A 160 11.42 13.93 -14.04
CA GLN A 160 12.83 13.68 -14.34
C GLN A 160 13.42 14.70 -15.31
N GLU A 161 12.81 14.91 -16.47
CA GLU A 161 13.33 15.81 -17.48
C GLU A 161 13.34 17.28 -17.01
N LYS A 162 12.33 17.67 -16.28
CA LYS A 162 12.24 19.03 -15.71
C LYS A 162 13.34 19.25 -14.64
N PHE A 163 13.62 18.26 -13.83
CA PHE A 163 14.76 18.32 -12.90
C PHE A 163 16.08 18.46 -13.63
N ARG A 164 16.33 17.69 -14.68
CA ARG A 164 17.55 17.79 -15.48
C ARG A 164 17.75 19.17 -16.08
N VAL A 165 16.70 19.74 -16.66
CA VAL A 165 16.72 21.11 -17.20
C VAL A 165 17.04 22.12 -16.09
N TRP A 166 16.39 22.00 -14.93
CA TRP A 166 16.64 22.91 -13.82
C TRP A 166 18.06 22.83 -13.28
N MET A 167 18.61 21.62 -13.11
CA MET A 167 20.00 21.42 -12.64
C MET A 167 21.05 22.06 -13.57
N THR A 168 20.78 22.16 -14.86
CA THR A 168 21.69 22.80 -15.82
C THR A 168 21.48 24.31 -15.97
N SER A 169 20.47 24.87 -15.34
CA SER A 169 20.09 26.27 -15.44
C SER A 169 21.08 27.22 -14.71
N PRO A 170 21.19 28.48 -15.15
CA PRO A 170 21.96 29.49 -14.42
C PRO A 170 21.44 29.72 -12.98
N GLY A 171 20.13 29.59 -12.76
CA GLY A 171 19.52 29.74 -11.44
C GLY A 171 20.08 28.75 -10.44
N TRP A 172 20.15 27.45 -10.79
CA TRP A 172 20.76 26.44 -9.95
C TRP A 172 22.25 26.72 -9.68
N LYS A 173 23.02 27.00 -10.74
CA LYS A 173 24.47 27.25 -10.63
C LYS A 173 24.84 28.45 -9.77
N ASN A 174 24.03 29.49 -9.79
CA ASN A 174 24.24 30.71 -9.02
C ASN A 174 23.39 30.74 -7.72
N SER A 175 22.89 29.59 -7.30
CA SER A 175 22.10 29.45 -6.10
C SER A 175 22.86 29.94 -4.84
N ASN A 176 22.19 30.61 -3.94
CA ASN A 176 22.74 30.98 -2.63
C ASN A 176 23.12 29.78 -1.75
N TRP A 177 22.74 28.57 -2.16
CA TRP A 177 22.94 27.31 -1.44
C TRP A 177 24.09 26.47 -2.00
N ASN A 178 24.87 26.99 -2.95
CA ASN A 178 25.96 26.29 -3.64
C ASN A 178 27.11 25.82 -2.71
N SER A 179 27.18 26.32 -1.47
CA SER A 179 28.13 25.87 -0.44
C SER A 179 27.55 24.78 0.48
N ASP A 180 26.28 24.42 0.33
CA ASP A 180 25.63 23.37 1.12
C ASP A 180 25.95 21.99 0.53
N PRO A 181 26.46 21.03 1.32
CA PRO A 181 26.72 19.67 0.82
C PRO A 181 25.51 18.97 0.19
N ASP A 182 24.29 19.34 0.59
CA ASP A 182 23.08 18.79 0.01
C ASP A 182 22.73 19.40 -1.37
N HIS A 183 23.31 20.58 -1.70
CA HIS A 183 23.23 21.14 -3.04
C HIS A 183 23.99 20.27 -4.07
N ASP A 184 25.26 19.99 -3.81
CA ASP A 184 26.08 19.13 -4.67
C ASP A 184 25.49 17.72 -4.77
N TYR A 185 25.09 17.16 -3.64
CA TYR A 185 24.43 15.84 -3.61
C TYR A 185 23.16 15.81 -4.47
N THR A 186 22.34 16.86 -4.41
CA THR A 186 21.10 16.97 -5.21
C THR A 186 21.43 17.05 -6.68
N TYR A 187 22.42 17.89 -7.05
CA TYR A 187 22.88 17.99 -8.44
C TYR A 187 23.37 16.64 -8.95
N ASP A 188 24.31 16.00 -8.23
CA ASP A 188 24.90 14.72 -8.62
C ASP A 188 23.86 13.63 -8.82
N CYS A 189 22.85 13.55 -7.96
CA CYS A 189 21.77 12.60 -8.11
C CYS A 189 20.90 12.91 -9.35
N LEU A 190 20.43 14.14 -9.46
CA LEU A 190 19.42 14.50 -10.47
C LEU A 190 19.95 14.55 -11.92
N ILE A 191 21.27 14.74 -12.12
CA ILE A 191 21.89 14.61 -13.45
C ILE A 191 22.35 13.18 -13.77
N ASN A 192 22.49 12.32 -12.75
CA ASN A 192 23.07 10.99 -12.91
C ASN A 192 22.05 10.00 -13.50
N ARG A 193 22.38 9.47 -14.69
CA ARG A 193 21.55 8.47 -15.37
C ARG A 193 21.33 7.22 -14.50
N LYS A 194 22.39 6.73 -13.84
CA LYS A 194 22.30 5.51 -13.01
C LYS A 194 21.39 5.69 -11.80
N TRP A 195 21.38 6.87 -11.21
CA TRP A 195 20.46 7.19 -10.12
C TRP A 195 18.99 7.10 -10.59
N TRP A 196 18.64 7.64 -11.75
CA TRP A 196 17.31 7.54 -12.33
C TRP A 196 16.93 6.11 -12.72
N GLU A 197 17.89 5.32 -13.23
CA GLU A 197 17.69 3.89 -13.48
C GLU A 197 17.32 3.14 -12.20
N ASN A 198 17.95 3.47 -11.07
CA ASN A 198 17.63 2.89 -9.76
C ASN A 198 16.23 3.32 -9.28
N VAL A 199 15.82 4.59 -9.48
CA VAL A 199 14.47 5.06 -9.20
C VAL A 199 13.44 4.28 -10.02
N LYS A 200 13.69 4.12 -11.32
CA LYS A 200 12.82 3.36 -12.23
C LYS A 200 12.72 1.90 -11.81
N TRP A 201 13.84 1.28 -11.53
CA TRP A 201 13.89 -0.10 -11.05
C TRP A 201 13.06 -0.30 -9.79
N ALA A 202 13.22 0.57 -8.79
CA ALA A 202 12.41 0.51 -7.57
C ALA A 202 10.91 0.62 -7.86
N LEU A 203 10.52 1.53 -8.77
CA LEU A 203 9.12 1.69 -9.20
C LEU A 203 8.61 0.43 -9.91
N ASP A 204 9.43 -0.21 -10.76
CA ASP A 204 9.05 -1.42 -11.50
C ASP A 204 8.87 -2.61 -10.56
N ILE A 205 9.66 -2.70 -9.50
CA ILE A 205 9.53 -3.77 -8.49
C ILE A 205 8.28 -3.59 -7.63
N ILE A 206 8.03 -2.38 -7.09
CA ILE A 206 6.89 -2.19 -6.15
C ILE A 206 5.59 -1.80 -6.87
N GLY A 207 5.64 -1.38 -8.13
CA GLY A 207 4.50 -0.88 -8.90
C GLY A 207 3.34 -1.88 -9.03
N PRO A 208 3.58 -3.14 -9.38
CA PRO A 208 2.51 -4.15 -9.45
C PRO A 208 1.78 -4.32 -8.11
N ILE A 209 2.51 -4.31 -6.99
CA ILE A 209 1.92 -4.41 -5.65
C ILE A 209 1.13 -3.14 -5.31
N TYR A 210 1.65 -1.96 -5.67
CA TYR A 210 0.90 -0.71 -5.51
C TYR A 210 -0.40 -0.69 -6.32
N THR A 211 -0.39 -1.21 -7.54
CA THR A 211 -1.59 -1.32 -8.38
C THR A 211 -2.66 -2.20 -7.72
N ILE A 212 -2.26 -3.32 -7.11
CA ILE A 212 -3.16 -4.18 -6.35
C ILE A 212 -3.71 -3.46 -5.12
N LEU A 213 -2.87 -2.68 -4.42
CA LEU A 213 -3.32 -1.85 -3.31
C LEU A 213 -4.44 -0.90 -3.75
N ARG A 214 -4.24 -0.19 -4.87
CA ARG A 214 -5.24 0.74 -5.41
C ARG A 214 -6.53 0.04 -5.82
N TYR A 215 -6.43 -1.18 -6.34
CA TYR A 215 -7.58 -1.99 -6.66
C TYR A 215 -8.35 -2.40 -5.40
N ALA A 216 -7.65 -2.87 -4.35
CA ALA A 216 -8.25 -3.28 -3.07
C ALA A 216 -8.86 -2.12 -2.28
N ASP A 217 -8.32 -0.91 -2.45
CA ASP A 217 -8.75 0.34 -1.76
C ASP A 217 -9.78 1.13 -2.58
N SER A 218 -10.14 0.65 -3.77
CA SER A 218 -11.09 1.36 -4.63
C SER A 218 -12.53 1.17 -4.17
N GLN A 219 -13.34 2.24 -4.32
CA GLN A 219 -14.80 2.18 -4.09
C GLN A 219 -15.54 1.38 -5.17
N LYS A 220 -14.89 1.08 -6.29
CA LYS A 220 -15.46 0.22 -7.33
C LYS A 220 -15.42 -1.23 -6.82
N LEU A 221 -16.50 -1.95 -7.04
CA LEU A 221 -16.63 -3.37 -6.68
C LEU A 221 -15.53 -4.19 -7.38
N GLY A 222 -14.37 -4.26 -6.74
CA GLY A 222 -13.33 -5.17 -7.15
C GLY A 222 -13.77 -6.60 -6.84
N SER A 223 -13.69 -7.50 -7.84
CA SER A 223 -13.95 -8.92 -7.56
C SER A 223 -12.77 -9.55 -6.82
N LEU A 224 -13.07 -10.47 -5.91
CA LEU A 224 -12.04 -11.25 -5.22
C LEU A 224 -11.17 -12.03 -6.23
N SER A 225 -11.78 -12.55 -7.29
CA SER A 225 -11.10 -13.23 -8.39
C SER A 225 -10.14 -12.30 -9.14
N GLY A 226 -10.55 -11.06 -9.47
CA GLY A 226 -9.68 -10.06 -10.08
C GLY A 226 -8.47 -9.73 -9.20
N PHE A 227 -8.68 -9.55 -7.89
CA PHE A 227 -7.62 -9.36 -6.92
C PHE A 227 -6.60 -10.51 -6.95
N MET A 228 -7.09 -11.75 -7.01
CA MET A 228 -6.24 -12.93 -7.03
C MET A 228 -5.39 -13.04 -8.30
N VAL A 229 -5.99 -12.78 -9.46
CA VAL A 229 -5.26 -12.76 -10.73
C VAL A 229 -4.16 -11.70 -10.73
N MET A 230 -4.45 -10.50 -10.21
CA MET A 230 -3.44 -9.45 -10.07
C MET A 230 -2.30 -9.87 -9.15
N MET A 231 -2.58 -10.57 -8.05
CA MET A 231 -1.54 -11.12 -7.15
C MET A 231 -0.66 -12.14 -7.86
N MET A 232 -1.25 -13.05 -8.65
CA MET A 232 -0.49 -14.01 -9.46
C MET A 232 0.40 -13.32 -10.50
N HIS A 233 -0.11 -12.31 -11.18
CA HIS A 233 0.66 -11.51 -12.14
C HIS A 233 1.81 -10.75 -11.46
N ALA A 234 1.57 -10.12 -10.31
CA ALA A 234 2.62 -9.44 -9.56
C ALA A 234 3.71 -10.41 -9.09
N ARG A 235 3.32 -11.59 -8.61
CA ARG A 235 4.27 -12.64 -8.23
C ARG A 235 5.11 -13.11 -9.43
N HIS A 236 4.48 -13.32 -10.58
CA HIS A 236 5.18 -13.68 -11.82
C HIS A 236 6.14 -12.59 -12.27
N HIS A 237 5.70 -11.32 -12.24
CA HIS A 237 6.54 -10.17 -12.56
C HIS A 237 7.79 -10.11 -11.67
N LEU A 238 7.62 -10.24 -10.35
CA LEU A 238 8.74 -10.29 -9.40
C LEU A 238 9.67 -11.48 -9.68
N SER A 239 9.10 -12.66 -9.99
CA SER A 239 9.90 -13.83 -10.35
C SER A 239 10.75 -13.63 -11.59
N SER A 240 10.26 -12.86 -12.56
CA SER A 240 10.95 -12.56 -13.84
C SER A 240 11.91 -11.38 -13.74
N ALA A 241 11.76 -10.52 -12.73
CA ALA A 241 12.59 -9.31 -12.54
C ALA A 241 14.00 -9.61 -12.00
N PHE A 242 14.22 -10.81 -11.47
CA PHE A 242 15.49 -11.21 -10.85
C PHE A 242 16.06 -12.47 -11.50
N PRO A 243 17.40 -12.65 -11.46
CA PRO A 243 18.03 -13.89 -11.91
C PRO A 243 17.47 -15.12 -11.18
N GLU A 244 17.43 -16.24 -11.90
CA GLU A 244 17.00 -17.51 -11.32
C GLU A 244 17.91 -17.88 -10.14
N ASN A 245 17.30 -18.38 -9.03
CA ASN A 245 17.97 -18.75 -7.79
C ASN A 245 18.74 -17.62 -7.06
N SER A 246 18.49 -16.34 -7.39
CA SER A 246 19.09 -15.23 -6.64
C SER A 246 18.46 -15.09 -5.24
N LEU A 247 19.26 -14.60 -4.29
CA LEU A 247 18.78 -14.32 -2.92
C LEU A 247 17.69 -13.26 -2.93
N GLU A 248 17.87 -12.22 -3.74
CA GLU A 248 16.94 -11.13 -3.91
C GLU A 248 15.57 -11.66 -4.39
N LYS A 249 15.54 -12.49 -5.43
CA LYS A 249 14.30 -13.14 -5.91
C LYS A 249 13.57 -13.83 -4.77
N ASN A 250 14.30 -14.65 -4.01
CA ASN A 250 13.73 -15.41 -2.89
C ASN A 250 13.18 -14.48 -1.80
N MET A 251 13.86 -13.37 -1.51
CA MET A 251 13.40 -12.39 -0.51
C MET A 251 12.09 -11.73 -0.93
N TYR A 252 11.99 -11.22 -2.16
CA TYR A 252 10.78 -10.56 -2.66
C TYR A 252 9.61 -11.54 -2.78
N LEU A 253 9.83 -12.74 -3.32
CA LEU A 253 8.79 -13.76 -3.42
C LEU A 253 8.29 -14.21 -2.05
N LYS A 254 9.17 -14.36 -1.06
CA LYS A 254 8.80 -14.73 0.31
C LYS A 254 7.85 -13.71 0.95
N VAL A 255 8.03 -12.41 0.69
CA VAL A 255 7.10 -11.38 1.17
C VAL A 255 5.70 -11.59 0.59
N VAL A 256 5.61 -11.82 -0.73
CA VAL A 256 4.34 -12.08 -1.40
C VAL A 256 3.70 -13.37 -0.91
N ASP A 257 4.43 -14.47 -0.95
CA ASP A 257 3.93 -15.81 -0.64
C ASP A 257 3.41 -15.90 0.81
N LYS A 258 4.15 -15.34 1.78
CA LYS A 258 3.74 -15.26 3.18
C LYS A 258 2.40 -14.52 3.36
N ARG A 259 2.17 -13.43 2.64
CA ARG A 259 0.95 -12.63 2.75
C ARG A 259 -0.21 -13.24 1.99
N VAL A 260 0.11 -13.81 0.84
CA VAL A 260 -0.85 -14.53 0.02
C VAL A 260 -1.37 -15.75 0.76
N GLU A 261 -0.50 -16.59 1.34
CA GLU A 261 -0.92 -17.73 2.16
C GLU A 261 -1.92 -17.31 3.25
N HIS A 262 -1.69 -16.19 3.90
CA HIS A 262 -2.57 -15.67 4.95
C HIS A 262 -3.96 -15.25 4.42
N LEU A 263 -4.02 -14.73 3.19
CA LEU A 263 -5.27 -14.36 2.52
C LEU A 263 -6.02 -15.57 1.96
N TYR A 264 -5.27 -16.63 1.51
CA TYR A 264 -5.82 -17.81 0.84
C TYR A 264 -6.37 -18.89 1.76
N LYS A 265 -6.08 -18.89 3.03
CA LYS A 265 -6.42 -19.98 3.98
C LYS A 265 -7.91 -20.36 4.06
N ASN A 266 -8.78 -19.88 3.13
CA ASN A 266 -10.20 -20.22 3.10
C ASN A 266 -10.71 -20.51 1.69
N THR A 267 -11.52 -21.55 1.61
CA THR A 267 -12.21 -22.09 0.43
C THR A 267 -12.91 -21.08 -0.50
N LEU A 268 -13.40 -19.95 0.03
CA LEU A 268 -14.06 -18.90 -0.77
C LEU A 268 -13.12 -18.22 -1.78
N MET A 269 -11.83 -18.12 -1.49
CA MET A 269 -10.85 -17.55 -2.42
C MET A 269 -10.54 -18.51 -3.57
N VAL A 270 -10.45 -19.81 -3.28
CA VAL A 270 -10.23 -20.85 -4.30
C VAL A 270 -11.44 -20.92 -5.25
N ALA A 271 -12.66 -20.84 -4.73
CA ALA A 271 -13.88 -20.75 -5.52
C ALA A 271 -13.93 -19.51 -6.41
N GLY A 272 -13.44 -18.35 -5.93
CA GLY A 272 -13.32 -17.13 -6.71
C GLY A 272 -12.37 -17.26 -7.91
N ILE A 273 -11.22 -17.93 -7.74
CA ILE A 273 -10.29 -18.22 -8.84
C ILE A 273 -10.91 -19.18 -9.86
N ALA A 274 -11.53 -20.27 -9.40
CA ALA A 274 -12.20 -21.22 -10.27
C ALA A 274 -13.29 -20.56 -11.12
N CYS A 275 -14.10 -19.68 -10.53
CA CYS A 275 -15.12 -18.92 -11.24
C CYS A 275 -14.53 -17.97 -12.30
N TYR A 276 -13.39 -17.32 -12.01
CA TYR A 276 -12.72 -16.42 -12.95
C TYR A 276 -12.04 -17.17 -14.08
N THR A 277 -11.37 -18.29 -13.80
CA THR A 277 -10.77 -19.15 -14.83
C THR A 277 -11.84 -19.76 -15.73
N CYS A 278 -12.98 -20.21 -15.20
CA CYS A 278 -14.12 -20.65 -16.00
C CYS A 278 -14.67 -19.53 -16.89
N HIS A 279 -14.74 -18.29 -16.40
CA HIS A 279 -15.23 -17.16 -17.19
C HIS A 279 -14.27 -16.77 -18.33
N ILE A 280 -12.96 -16.77 -18.08
CA ILE A 280 -11.94 -16.56 -19.13
C ILE A 280 -11.97 -17.70 -20.16
N ILE A 281 -12.03 -18.95 -19.73
CA ILE A 281 -12.11 -20.10 -20.64
C ILE A 281 -13.38 -20.03 -21.48
N ALA A 282 -14.53 -19.71 -20.88
CA ALA A 282 -15.77 -19.51 -21.62
C ALA A 282 -15.68 -18.36 -22.63
N THR A 283 -15.04 -17.24 -22.27
CA THR A 283 -14.85 -16.10 -23.17
C THR A 283 -13.88 -16.43 -24.31
N ILE A 284 -12.79 -17.16 -24.03
CA ILE A 284 -11.85 -17.62 -25.07
C ILE A 284 -12.50 -18.63 -26.00
N VAL A 285 -13.30 -19.56 -25.49
CA VAL A 285 -14.03 -20.57 -26.31
C VAL A 285 -15.09 -19.91 -27.18
N LEU A 286 -15.68 -18.81 -26.74
CA LEU A 286 -16.66 -18.05 -27.53
C LEU A 286 -16.02 -17.11 -28.57
N LEU A 287 -14.70 -16.86 -28.49
CA LEU A 287 -13.93 -16.01 -29.42
C LEU A 287 -13.08 -16.81 -30.42
N LEU A 288 -13.08 -18.14 -30.35
CA LEU A 288 -12.46 -18.97 -31.34
C LEU A 288 -13.52 -19.33 -32.43
N PRO A 289 -13.21 -19.12 -33.73
CA PRO A 289 -14.12 -19.39 -34.84
C PRO A 289 -14.43 -20.87 -34.99
#